data_747f7a10571256081e2e8015371e9fbc
#
_entry.id   747f7a10571256081e2e8015371e9fbc
#
_cell.length_a   1.000
_cell.length_b   1.000
_cell.length_c   1.000
_cell.angle_alpha   90.00
_cell.angle_beta   90.00
_cell.angle_gamma   90.00
#
_symmetry.space_group_name_H-M   'P 1'
#
loop_
_entity.id
_entity.type
_entity.pdbx_description
1 polymer ?
#
loop_
_entity_poly.entity_id
_entity_poly.type
_entity_poly.pdbx_seq_one_letter_code
_entity_poly.pdbx_strand_id
1 'polypeptide(L)'
;MCIKDCIAVADVPQSFGSDAFPAWTPKTDATIVSRVLETGANIVGTATCENFCNSTSSFTSAQGIVENPHAAGYSSGGSTSGGAALVAGGVVDIALGTDQGGSIRVPASLSGCVGFKPTHGLVPFTGISSGDPVDDHAGPIARSVDDVAACLDAIAGYDGIDDRSLGAGRPGSFDFQRSLTRARLDGIRVGVLEEGYTNEHVQSGVRNVFIQSVDRLRALGAHVEPVSIPLHVEGPSIWTIQQRISGAAGILGHSSGRRGLYLTDFERARLPWTAPNFQKLFPSTKNTVVNGLYLQSRFPGLYGKAMNVGRQIPDAYETCFERFDVVVMPTTPFVAPRHGSKDSVLECLKPSIGMTLNTAVFNVTGHPALSLPVGWSAAVDDKAVLLPVGLQVVGALWQDKKVLQVAKALESSFVWQDTKADWSL
;
A
#
# COMPACT_ATOMS: atom_id res chain seq x y z
N MET A 1 11.89 11.59 9.42
CA MET A 1 11.18 10.55 8.65
C MET A 1 11.89 9.20 8.77
N CYS A 2 11.24 8.09 8.43
CA CYS A 2 11.87 6.77 8.33
C CYS A 2 11.66 6.15 6.94
N ILE A 3 12.49 5.17 6.59
CA ILE A 3 12.52 4.53 5.27
C ILE A 3 12.25 3.04 5.45
N LYS A 4 11.34 2.47 4.66
CA LYS A 4 11.05 1.03 4.69
C LYS A 4 12.30 0.21 4.31
N ASP A 5 12.55 -0.88 5.02
CA ASP A 5 13.73 -1.74 4.87
C ASP A 5 13.79 -2.55 3.55
N CYS A 6 13.21 -2.03 2.48
CA CYS A 6 13.36 -2.50 1.10
C CYS A 6 13.74 -1.38 0.13
N ILE A 7 13.95 -0.17 0.64
CA ILE A 7 14.34 1.04 -0.09
C ILE A 7 15.79 1.34 0.26
N ALA A 8 16.68 1.40 -0.71
CA ALA A 8 18.10 1.57 -0.48
C ALA A 8 18.43 2.93 0.15
N VAL A 9 19.12 2.89 1.27
CA VAL A 9 19.78 4.04 1.92
C VAL A 9 21.28 3.73 1.95
N ALA A 10 22.11 4.57 1.34
CA ALA A 10 23.52 4.32 1.20
C ALA A 10 24.20 4.06 2.55
N ASP A 11 25.05 3.04 2.59
CA ASP A 11 25.80 2.58 3.77
C ASP A 11 24.96 2.14 4.98
N VAL A 12 23.62 2.00 4.83
CA VAL A 12 22.72 1.46 5.86
C VAL A 12 22.37 0.01 5.52
N PRO A 13 22.66 -0.97 6.41
CA PRO A 13 22.33 -2.38 6.16
C PRO A 13 20.83 -2.61 6.01
N GLN A 14 20.43 -3.43 5.03
CA GLN A 14 19.07 -3.85 4.76
C GLN A 14 18.93 -5.36 4.89
N SER A 15 17.86 -5.80 5.52
CA SER A 15 17.56 -7.22 5.76
C SER A 15 16.29 -7.71 5.04
N PHE A 16 15.45 -6.80 4.56
CA PHE A 16 14.14 -7.12 3.95
C PHE A 16 13.21 -7.91 4.88
N GLY A 17 13.28 -7.61 6.18
CA GLY A 17 12.51 -8.36 7.18
C GLY A 17 12.91 -9.85 7.29
N SER A 18 14.10 -10.25 6.83
CA SER A 18 14.54 -11.64 6.74
C SER A 18 15.93 -11.84 7.35
N ASP A 19 16.15 -13.01 7.90
CA ASP A 19 17.45 -13.54 8.36
C ASP A 19 17.95 -14.68 7.46
N ALA A 20 17.30 -14.90 6.31
CA ALA A 20 17.70 -15.93 5.34
C ALA A 20 19.09 -15.67 4.77
N PHE A 21 19.48 -14.40 4.70
CA PHE A 21 20.78 -13.95 4.19
C PHE A 21 21.38 -12.90 5.13
N PRO A 22 22.72 -12.69 5.09
CA PRO A 22 23.34 -11.52 5.70
C PRO A 22 22.69 -10.24 5.18
N ALA A 23 22.59 -9.22 6.03
CA ALA A 23 22.12 -7.91 5.60
C ALA A 23 23.00 -7.39 4.46
N TRP A 24 22.37 -6.86 3.42
CA TRP A 24 23.05 -6.22 2.31
C TRP A 24 23.16 -4.71 2.59
N THR A 25 24.33 -4.13 2.30
CA THR A 25 24.56 -2.69 2.47
C THR A 25 24.67 -2.02 1.12
N PRO A 26 23.65 -1.25 0.69
CA PRO A 26 23.68 -0.52 -0.58
C PRO A 26 24.79 0.54 -0.58
N LYS A 27 25.34 0.82 -1.78
CA LYS A 27 26.36 1.87 -1.97
C LYS A 27 25.77 3.19 -2.49
N THR A 28 24.51 3.17 -2.87
CA THR A 28 23.80 4.35 -3.38
C THR A 28 22.40 4.39 -2.80
N ASP A 29 21.90 5.60 -2.61
CA ASP A 29 20.51 5.82 -2.23
C ASP A 29 19.54 5.43 -3.37
N ALA A 30 18.34 5.01 -3.00
CA ALA A 30 17.21 5.03 -3.92
C ALA A 30 16.90 6.48 -4.34
N THR A 31 16.41 6.70 -5.56
CA THR A 31 16.08 8.04 -6.05
C THR A 31 15.21 8.83 -5.08
N ILE A 32 14.19 8.19 -4.49
CA ILE A 32 13.29 8.86 -3.56
C ILE A 32 13.98 9.24 -2.23
N VAL A 33 15.02 8.52 -1.83
CA VAL A 33 15.85 8.85 -0.64
C VAL A 33 16.71 10.07 -0.93
N SER A 34 17.44 10.08 -2.05
CA SER A 34 18.23 11.25 -2.45
C SER A 34 17.37 12.52 -2.52
N ARG A 35 16.17 12.42 -3.11
CA ARG A 35 15.25 13.55 -3.28
C ARG A 35 14.73 14.12 -1.94
N VAL A 36 14.36 13.26 -0.98
CA VAL A 36 13.96 13.79 0.33
C VAL A 36 15.12 14.40 1.10
N LEU A 37 16.33 13.86 0.97
CA LEU A 37 17.54 14.47 1.55
C LEU A 37 17.84 15.84 0.94
N GLU A 38 17.65 16.02 -0.36
CA GLU A 38 17.81 17.31 -1.07
C GLU A 38 16.82 18.38 -0.55
N THR A 39 15.66 18.00 -0.01
CA THR A 39 14.74 18.94 0.64
C THR A 39 15.14 19.32 2.07
N GLY A 40 16.20 18.74 2.61
CA GLY A 40 16.63 18.93 4.00
C GLY A 40 15.91 18.01 4.99
N ALA A 41 15.21 16.98 4.55
CA ALA A 41 14.56 16.03 5.43
C ALA A 41 15.58 15.24 6.26
N ASN A 42 15.25 15.00 7.53
CA ASN A 42 16.08 14.19 8.43
C ASN A 42 15.58 12.73 8.44
N ILE A 43 16.40 11.79 7.95
CA ILE A 43 16.14 10.35 8.01
C ILE A 43 16.71 9.83 9.33
N VAL A 44 15.84 9.37 10.24
CA VAL A 44 16.23 8.88 11.57
C VAL A 44 16.54 7.39 11.58
N GLY A 45 16.21 6.67 10.52
CA GLY A 45 16.51 5.24 10.39
C GLY A 45 15.63 4.52 9.38
N THR A 46 15.88 3.21 9.25
CA THR A 46 15.04 2.29 8.49
C THR A 46 13.96 1.69 9.39
N ALA A 47 12.81 1.37 8.80
CA ALA A 47 11.66 0.80 9.50
C ALA A 47 11.42 -0.63 9.03
N THR A 48 11.13 -1.51 9.99
CA THR A 48 10.83 -2.93 9.75
C THR A 48 9.75 -3.10 8.69
N CYS A 49 9.98 -4.02 7.77
CA CYS A 49 8.99 -4.51 6.82
C CYS A 49 8.73 -6.00 7.03
N GLU A 50 7.64 -6.48 6.44
CA GLU A 50 7.32 -7.90 6.41
C GLU A 50 8.39 -8.71 5.66
N ASN A 51 8.50 -10.02 5.95
CA ASN A 51 9.47 -10.92 5.33
C ASN A 51 9.40 -10.86 3.79
N PHE A 52 10.44 -10.33 3.16
CA PHE A 52 10.48 -9.99 1.72
C PHE A 52 9.29 -9.16 1.24
N CYS A 53 8.75 -8.28 2.10
CA CYS A 53 7.55 -7.48 1.83
C CYS A 53 6.29 -8.32 1.50
N ASN A 54 6.25 -9.60 1.90
CA ASN A 54 5.30 -10.60 1.43
C ASN A 54 4.22 -10.96 2.46
N SER A 55 3.59 -9.95 3.05
CA SER A 55 2.42 -10.08 3.95
C SER A 55 1.81 -8.71 4.25
N THR A 56 0.60 -8.71 4.80
CA THR A 56 -0.08 -7.53 5.35
C THR A 56 -0.28 -7.60 6.87
N SER A 57 0.43 -8.50 7.56
CA SER A 57 0.07 -8.93 8.92
C SER A 57 0.98 -8.43 10.05
N SER A 58 2.04 -7.70 9.76
CA SER A 58 2.99 -7.06 10.70
C SER A 58 3.69 -7.98 11.73
N PHE A 59 3.73 -9.31 11.48
CA PHE A 59 4.39 -10.25 12.40
C PHE A 59 5.33 -11.26 11.71
N THR A 60 5.59 -11.07 10.41
CA THR A 60 6.38 -12.02 9.61
C THR A 60 7.86 -11.70 9.59
N SER A 61 8.25 -10.50 10.00
CA SER A 61 9.62 -10.04 10.01
C SER A 61 10.49 -10.87 10.96
N ALA A 62 11.72 -11.13 10.54
CA ALA A 62 12.74 -11.75 11.39
C ALA A 62 13.22 -10.81 12.52
N GLN A 63 13.06 -9.48 12.35
CA GLN A 63 13.40 -8.50 13.38
C GLN A 63 12.36 -8.41 14.50
N GLY A 64 11.19 -9.06 14.35
CA GLY A 64 10.15 -9.10 15.36
C GLY A 64 8.80 -8.60 14.88
N ILE A 65 7.85 -8.62 15.82
CA ILE A 65 6.46 -8.19 15.59
C ILE A 65 6.39 -6.66 15.66
N VAL A 66 5.58 -6.07 14.78
CA VAL A 66 5.21 -4.65 14.88
C VAL A 66 3.78 -4.55 15.40
N GLU A 67 3.64 -4.05 16.60
CA GLU A 67 2.37 -3.88 17.28
C GLU A 67 1.55 -2.72 16.70
N ASN A 68 0.24 -2.84 16.77
CA ASN A 68 -0.66 -1.73 16.44
C ASN A 68 -0.54 -0.63 17.49
N PRO A 69 -0.34 0.64 17.12
CA PRO A 69 -0.19 1.74 18.08
C PRO A 69 -1.41 1.96 18.99
N HIS A 70 -2.59 1.46 18.59
CA HIS A 70 -3.84 1.63 19.34
C HIS A 70 -4.19 0.43 20.22
N ALA A 71 -3.62 -0.77 19.96
CA ALA A 71 -3.90 -1.96 20.73
C ALA A 71 -2.80 -3.01 20.59
N ALA A 72 -2.17 -3.38 21.69
CA ALA A 72 -1.18 -4.47 21.75
C ALA A 72 -1.82 -5.82 21.37
N GLY A 73 -1.05 -6.67 20.68
CA GLY A 73 -1.50 -7.96 20.17
C GLY A 73 -2.26 -7.87 18.84
N TYR A 74 -2.48 -6.67 18.30
CA TYR A 74 -3.12 -6.45 17.00
C TYR A 74 -2.12 -6.00 15.93
N SER A 75 -2.43 -6.30 14.68
CA SER A 75 -1.60 -5.96 13.54
C SER A 75 -1.56 -4.46 13.27
N SER A 76 -0.37 -3.91 13.00
CA SER A 76 -0.23 -2.56 12.41
C SER A 76 -0.45 -2.56 10.90
N GLY A 77 -0.71 -3.73 10.30
CA GLY A 77 -0.74 -3.90 8.85
C GLY A 77 0.66 -4.02 8.25
N GLY A 78 0.71 -4.27 6.95
CA GLY A 78 1.96 -4.47 6.22
C GLY A 78 1.78 -4.31 4.70
N SER A 79 2.89 -4.35 3.99
CA SER A 79 4.25 -4.69 4.43
C SER A 79 5.08 -3.48 4.92
N THR A 80 4.56 -2.24 4.91
CA THR A 80 5.22 -1.05 5.50
C THR A 80 4.84 -0.93 7.00
N SER A 81 4.95 -2.04 7.74
CA SER A 81 4.43 -2.18 9.11
C SER A 81 5.09 -1.21 10.09
N GLY A 82 6.41 -1.20 10.18
CA GLY A 82 7.17 -0.32 11.08
C GLY A 82 6.97 1.15 10.76
N GLY A 83 6.93 1.50 9.45
CA GLY A 83 6.71 2.88 9.02
C GLY A 83 5.36 3.43 9.50
N ALA A 84 4.27 2.68 9.28
CA ALA A 84 2.94 3.10 9.71
C ALA A 84 2.82 3.18 11.24
N ALA A 85 3.38 2.21 11.97
CA ALA A 85 3.36 2.22 13.43
C ALA A 85 4.12 3.43 14.01
N LEU A 86 5.27 3.78 13.46
CA LEU A 86 6.08 4.93 13.89
C LEU A 86 5.39 6.26 13.60
N VAL A 87 4.72 6.39 12.43
CA VAL A 87 3.93 7.58 12.07
C VAL A 87 2.72 7.72 12.99
N ALA A 88 1.93 6.68 13.16
CA ALA A 88 0.74 6.69 14.02
C ALA A 88 1.09 6.93 15.50
N GLY A 89 2.21 6.39 15.97
CA GLY A 89 2.73 6.63 17.31
C GLY A 89 3.39 8.00 17.51
N GLY A 90 3.45 8.86 16.48
CA GLY A 90 4.03 10.20 16.57
C GLY A 90 5.56 10.23 16.68
N VAL A 91 6.25 9.13 16.40
CA VAL A 91 7.72 9.02 16.50
C VAL A 91 8.40 9.69 15.31
N VAL A 92 7.80 9.58 14.13
CA VAL A 92 8.23 10.24 12.91
C VAL A 92 7.04 10.91 12.22
N ASP A 93 7.30 11.92 11.42
CA ASP A 93 6.24 12.62 10.70
C ASP A 93 5.82 11.86 9.43
N ILE A 94 6.78 11.33 8.70
CA ILE A 94 6.58 10.67 7.39
C ILE A 94 7.38 9.37 7.35
N ALA A 95 6.81 8.34 6.74
CA ALA A 95 7.49 7.13 6.32
C ALA A 95 7.42 6.98 4.80
N LEU A 96 8.55 6.64 4.14
CA LEU A 96 8.54 6.17 2.75
C LEU A 96 8.31 4.67 2.72
N GLY A 97 7.35 4.23 1.92
CA GLY A 97 6.96 2.84 1.77
C GLY A 97 6.84 2.39 0.31
N THR A 98 6.51 1.12 0.14
CA THR A 98 6.21 0.50 -1.16
C THR A 98 4.84 -0.19 -1.09
N ASP A 99 4.15 -0.28 -2.23
CA ASP A 99 2.81 -0.84 -2.34
C ASP A 99 2.70 -1.67 -3.63
N GLN A 100 2.64 -2.98 -3.49
CA GLN A 100 2.45 -3.94 -4.59
C GLN A 100 1.06 -4.62 -4.55
N GLY A 101 0.27 -4.39 -3.49
CA GLY A 101 -1.07 -4.96 -3.33
C GLY A 101 -1.87 -4.26 -2.23
N GLY A 102 -1.30 -3.17 -1.66
CA GLY A 102 -1.87 -2.44 -0.53
C GLY A 102 -0.85 -2.08 0.54
N SER A 103 0.44 -2.34 0.33
CA SER A 103 1.45 -2.27 1.41
C SER A 103 1.80 -0.86 1.92
N ILE A 104 1.23 0.21 1.37
CA ILE A 104 1.16 1.56 1.96
C ILE A 104 -0.22 1.76 2.58
N ARG A 105 -1.28 1.44 1.85
CA ARG A 105 -2.67 1.74 2.20
C ARG A 105 -3.21 0.87 3.32
N VAL A 106 -2.90 -0.43 3.31
CA VAL A 106 -3.32 -1.36 4.38
C VAL A 106 -2.73 -0.95 5.73
N PRO A 107 -1.40 -0.78 5.91
CA PRO A 107 -0.88 -0.38 7.20
C PRO A 107 -1.33 1.03 7.60
N ALA A 108 -1.53 1.95 6.67
CA ALA A 108 -2.12 3.26 6.96
C ALA A 108 -3.56 3.13 7.49
N SER A 109 -4.41 2.29 6.86
CA SER A 109 -5.77 2.01 7.30
C SER A 109 -5.80 1.42 8.71
N LEU A 110 -5.00 0.38 8.97
CA LEU A 110 -5.02 -0.34 10.24
C LEU A 110 -4.38 0.42 11.40
N SER A 111 -3.45 1.34 11.10
CA SER A 111 -2.75 2.16 12.11
C SER A 111 -3.34 3.57 12.27
N GLY A 112 -4.31 3.97 11.45
CA GLY A 112 -4.93 5.30 11.53
C GLY A 112 -4.04 6.42 10.97
N CYS A 113 -3.39 6.18 9.85
CA CYS A 113 -2.58 7.15 9.12
C CYS A 113 -3.17 7.44 7.74
N VAL A 114 -2.64 8.48 7.09
CA VAL A 114 -2.84 8.74 5.67
C VAL A 114 -1.75 8.03 4.89
N GLY A 115 -2.13 7.14 3.96
CA GLY A 115 -1.17 6.44 3.10
C GLY A 115 -1.54 6.59 1.64
N PHE A 116 -0.60 7.03 0.81
CA PHE A 116 -0.86 7.31 -0.59
C PHE A 116 -0.03 6.46 -1.53
N LYS A 117 -0.72 5.68 -2.34
CA LYS A 117 -0.19 5.00 -3.51
C LYS A 117 -0.48 5.87 -4.74
N PRO A 118 0.53 6.56 -5.30
CA PRO A 118 0.33 7.44 -6.46
C PRO A 118 0.00 6.65 -7.74
N THR A 119 -0.28 7.35 -8.82
CA THR A 119 -0.37 6.77 -10.16
C THR A 119 0.88 5.96 -10.47
N HIS A 120 0.72 4.79 -11.10
CA HIS A 120 1.84 3.95 -11.50
C HIS A 120 2.85 4.74 -12.35
N GLY A 121 4.10 4.72 -11.93
CA GLY A 121 5.17 5.46 -12.59
C GLY A 121 5.28 6.96 -12.24
N LEU A 122 4.37 7.55 -11.44
CA LEU A 122 4.55 8.93 -10.99
C LEU A 122 5.79 9.09 -10.12
N VAL A 123 6.07 8.10 -9.27
CA VAL A 123 7.26 8.03 -8.41
C VAL A 123 8.19 6.95 -8.92
N PRO A 124 9.48 7.24 -9.19
CA PRO A 124 10.44 6.25 -9.68
C PRO A 124 10.77 5.22 -8.60
N PHE A 125 11.04 4.01 -9.06
CA PHE A 125 11.35 2.86 -8.21
C PHE A 125 12.84 2.48 -8.22
N THR A 126 13.71 3.34 -8.75
CA THR A 126 15.17 3.15 -8.79
C THR A 126 15.74 3.00 -7.38
N GLY A 127 16.50 1.94 -7.14
CA GLY A 127 17.09 1.64 -5.84
C GLY A 127 16.12 0.96 -4.85
N ILE A 128 14.97 0.49 -5.32
CA ILE A 128 13.98 -0.23 -4.52
C ILE A 128 13.85 -1.66 -5.03
N SER A 129 13.73 -2.63 -4.12
CA SER A 129 13.53 -4.03 -4.52
C SER A 129 12.16 -4.23 -5.12
N SER A 130 12.13 -4.69 -6.37
CA SER A 130 10.91 -4.94 -7.14
C SER A 130 10.28 -6.28 -6.78
N GLY A 131 8.96 -6.33 -6.63
CA GLY A 131 8.17 -7.55 -6.54
C GLY A 131 7.65 -7.96 -7.92
N ASP A 132 6.83 -7.11 -8.52
CA ASP A 132 6.42 -7.17 -9.92
C ASP A 132 6.44 -5.74 -10.48
N PRO A 133 7.19 -5.46 -11.55
CA PRO A 133 7.29 -4.11 -12.12
C PRO A 133 5.96 -3.47 -12.52
N VAL A 134 4.94 -4.28 -12.80
CA VAL A 134 3.60 -3.80 -13.16
C VAL A 134 2.83 -3.29 -11.94
N ASP A 135 3.03 -3.93 -10.79
CA ASP A 135 2.31 -3.65 -9.56
C ASP A 135 3.08 -2.76 -8.59
N ASP A 136 4.37 -2.51 -8.85
CA ASP A 136 5.26 -1.77 -7.95
C ASP A 136 4.91 -0.28 -7.87
N HIS A 137 4.69 0.22 -6.66
CA HIS A 137 4.53 1.64 -6.35
C HIS A 137 5.36 2.01 -5.12
N ALA A 138 5.85 3.24 -5.08
CA ALA A 138 6.45 3.84 -3.89
C ALA A 138 5.67 5.12 -3.52
N GLY A 139 5.58 5.41 -2.23
CA GLY A 139 4.85 6.59 -1.76
C GLY A 139 4.92 6.79 -0.25
N PRO A 140 4.32 7.88 0.24
CA PRO A 140 4.37 8.28 1.64
C PRO A 140 3.25 7.68 2.50
N ILE A 141 3.56 7.53 3.78
CA ILE A 141 2.61 7.43 4.89
C ILE A 141 2.90 8.59 5.83
N ALA A 142 1.87 9.34 6.24
CA ALA A 142 1.99 10.47 7.16
C ALA A 142 0.74 10.59 8.04
N ARG A 143 0.75 11.56 9.00
CA ARG A 143 -0.43 11.82 9.83
C ARG A 143 -1.46 12.72 9.16
N SER A 144 -1.08 13.45 8.11
CA SER A 144 -1.96 14.38 7.41
C SER A 144 -1.82 14.27 5.89
N VAL A 145 -2.87 14.71 5.18
CA VAL A 145 -2.86 14.83 3.71
C VAL A 145 -1.85 15.89 3.25
N ASP A 146 -1.63 16.95 4.03
CA ASP A 146 -0.62 17.98 3.72
C ASP A 146 0.79 17.40 3.69
N ASP A 147 1.17 16.60 4.69
CA ASP A 147 2.49 15.97 4.76
C ASP A 147 2.70 14.95 3.62
N VAL A 148 1.64 14.19 3.29
CA VAL A 148 1.64 13.27 2.15
C VAL A 148 1.88 14.03 0.85
N ALA A 149 1.19 15.15 0.64
CA ALA A 149 1.32 15.95 -0.56
C ALA A 149 2.70 16.62 -0.67
N ALA A 150 3.23 17.15 0.45
CA ALA A 150 4.57 17.73 0.51
C ALA A 150 5.65 16.70 0.18
N CYS A 151 5.53 15.49 0.73
CA CYS A 151 6.45 14.41 0.42
C CYS A 151 6.36 14.00 -1.07
N LEU A 152 5.15 13.95 -1.62
CA LEU A 152 4.94 13.60 -3.03
C LEU A 152 5.54 14.66 -3.96
N ASP A 153 5.46 15.96 -3.63
CA ASP A 153 6.13 17.03 -4.38
C ASP A 153 7.65 16.80 -4.47
N ALA A 154 8.26 16.27 -3.40
CA ALA A 154 9.67 15.97 -3.38
C ALA A 154 10.04 14.74 -4.22
N ILE A 155 9.26 13.63 -4.13
CA ILE A 155 9.69 12.34 -4.70
C ILE A 155 9.16 12.07 -6.11
N ALA A 156 8.15 12.80 -6.60
CA ALA A 156 7.52 12.57 -7.90
C ALA A 156 8.42 12.98 -9.08
N GLY A 157 8.17 12.36 -10.24
CA GLY A 157 8.78 12.70 -11.52
C GLY A 157 9.88 11.75 -11.98
N TYR A 158 10.08 11.68 -13.29
CA TYR A 158 11.06 10.80 -13.94
C TYR A 158 12.50 11.10 -13.48
N ASP A 159 13.25 10.07 -13.19
CA ASP A 159 14.63 10.17 -12.69
C ASP A 159 15.70 9.92 -13.78
N GLY A 160 15.31 9.72 -15.02
CA GLY A 160 16.22 9.38 -16.12
C GLY A 160 16.61 7.92 -16.19
N ILE A 161 16.15 7.07 -15.26
CA ILE A 161 16.57 5.67 -15.10
C ILE A 161 15.38 4.70 -15.17
N ASP A 162 14.35 4.90 -14.34
CA ASP A 162 13.20 3.99 -14.23
C ASP A 162 12.26 4.14 -15.43
N ASP A 163 12.17 3.13 -16.29
CA ASP A 163 11.30 3.13 -17.46
C ASP A 163 9.80 3.20 -17.15
N ARG A 164 9.37 2.85 -15.90
CA ARG A 164 7.99 3.05 -15.43
C ARG A 164 7.61 4.53 -15.37
N SER A 165 8.57 5.38 -15.05
CA SER A 165 8.34 6.81 -14.83
C SER A 165 8.50 7.68 -16.08
N LEU A 166 8.66 7.09 -17.28
CA LEU A 166 8.83 7.82 -18.53
C LEU A 166 7.66 8.79 -18.84
N GLY A 167 6.44 8.47 -18.38
CA GLY A 167 5.25 9.33 -18.53
C GLY A 167 5.10 10.39 -17.45
N ALA A 168 5.90 10.36 -16.39
CA ALA A 168 5.85 11.34 -15.32
C ALA A 168 6.48 12.66 -15.73
N GLY A 169 6.00 13.76 -15.16
CA GLY A 169 6.60 15.07 -15.33
C GLY A 169 8.03 15.16 -14.81
N ARG A 170 8.65 16.34 -14.98
CA ARG A 170 9.98 16.59 -14.45
C ARG A 170 9.95 16.70 -12.92
N PRO A 171 11.00 16.22 -12.20
CA PRO A 171 11.15 16.47 -10.77
C PRO A 171 11.04 17.97 -10.46
N GLY A 172 10.37 18.29 -9.35
CA GLY A 172 10.17 19.69 -8.92
C GLY A 172 9.12 20.48 -9.72
N SER A 173 8.45 19.87 -10.72
CA SER A 173 7.35 20.53 -11.47
C SER A 173 5.97 20.32 -10.84
N PHE A 174 5.89 19.60 -9.73
CA PHE A 174 4.65 19.28 -9.04
C PHE A 174 4.31 20.33 -7.97
N ASP A 175 3.02 20.45 -7.67
CA ASP A 175 2.47 21.42 -6.71
C ASP A 175 1.31 20.79 -5.93
N PHE A 176 1.46 19.51 -5.55
CA PHE A 176 0.43 18.76 -4.84
C PHE A 176 -0.01 19.46 -3.57
N GLN A 177 0.96 19.86 -2.72
CA GLN A 177 0.65 20.57 -1.46
C GLN A 177 -0.05 21.91 -1.70
N ARG A 178 0.42 22.72 -2.65
CA ARG A 178 -0.19 24.01 -2.98
C ARG A 178 -1.59 23.87 -3.56
N SER A 179 -1.92 22.72 -4.13
CA SER A 179 -3.23 22.44 -4.72
C SER A 179 -4.32 22.12 -3.67
N LEU A 180 -3.96 21.93 -2.39
CA LEU A 180 -4.86 21.55 -1.30
C LEU A 180 -5.68 22.72 -0.74
N THR A 181 -6.29 23.52 -1.60
CA THR A 181 -6.99 24.74 -1.20
C THR A 181 -8.49 24.55 -0.96
N ARG A 182 -9.04 23.38 -1.26
CA ARG A 182 -10.48 23.13 -1.16
C ARG A 182 -10.89 22.78 0.27
N ALA A 183 -11.76 23.59 0.85
CA ALA A 183 -12.46 23.27 2.10
C ALA A 183 -13.81 22.57 1.83
N ARG A 184 -14.34 22.63 0.60
CA ARG A 184 -15.63 22.07 0.17
C ARG A 184 -15.46 21.29 -1.14
N LEU A 185 -16.44 20.41 -1.40
CA LEU A 185 -16.44 19.52 -2.57
C LEU A 185 -17.54 19.88 -3.58
N ASP A 186 -18.01 21.13 -3.58
CA ASP A 186 -19.02 21.58 -4.55
C ASP A 186 -18.53 21.34 -5.98
N GLY A 187 -19.35 20.64 -6.78
CA GLY A 187 -19.05 20.26 -8.15
C GLY A 187 -18.17 19.00 -8.30
N ILE A 188 -17.76 18.37 -7.19
CA ILE A 188 -17.05 17.08 -7.23
C ILE A 188 -18.06 15.94 -7.28
N ARG A 189 -17.88 15.00 -8.20
CA ARG A 189 -18.70 13.80 -8.40
C ARG A 189 -17.98 12.60 -7.78
N VAL A 190 -18.61 11.96 -6.81
CA VAL A 190 -18.07 10.83 -6.06
C VAL A 190 -18.88 9.58 -6.33
N GLY A 191 -18.25 8.56 -6.88
CA GLY A 191 -18.83 7.22 -7.01
C GLY A 191 -18.59 6.39 -5.75
N VAL A 192 -19.64 5.79 -5.18
CA VAL A 192 -19.54 4.86 -4.06
C VAL A 192 -19.55 3.44 -4.61
N LEU A 193 -18.40 2.77 -4.60
CA LEU A 193 -18.23 1.45 -5.24
C LEU A 193 -18.97 0.37 -4.45
N GLU A 194 -20.04 -0.19 -5.06
CA GLU A 194 -20.89 -1.19 -4.41
C GLU A 194 -20.11 -2.45 -4.04
N GLU A 195 -19.32 -3.01 -4.96
CA GLU A 195 -18.53 -4.23 -4.75
C GLU A 195 -17.50 -4.06 -3.61
N GLY A 196 -17.06 -2.81 -3.35
CA GLY A 196 -16.07 -2.50 -2.33
C GLY A 196 -16.62 -2.55 -0.89
N TYR A 197 -17.95 -2.36 -0.67
CA TYR A 197 -18.50 -2.32 0.68
C TYR A 197 -19.69 -3.26 0.93
N THR A 198 -20.34 -3.78 -0.10
CA THR A 198 -21.44 -4.73 0.06
C THR A 198 -21.00 -6.19 0.19
N ASN A 199 -19.71 -6.47 -0.13
CA ASN A 199 -19.12 -7.79 -0.04
C ASN A 199 -19.29 -8.38 1.38
N GLU A 200 -19.60 -9.68 1.47
CA GLU A 200 -19.83 -10.40 2.73
C GLU A 200 -18.62 -10.39 3.69
N HIS A 201 -17.41 -10.23 3.16
CA HIS A 201 -16.19 -10.13 3.95
C HIS A 201 -15.99 -8.77 4.63
N VAL A 202 -16.80 -7.76 4.26
CA VAL A 202 -16.70 -6.43 4.88
C VAL A 202 -17.42 -6.44 6.23
N GLN A 203 -16.64 -6.23 7.29
CA GLN A 203 -17.14 -6.16 8.67
C GLN A 203 -18.21 -5.06 8.79
N SER A 204 -19.31 -5.36 9.50
CA SER A 204 -20.44 -4.43 9.64
C SER A 204 -20.05 -3.08 10.24
N GLY A 205 -19.16 -3.06 11.24
CA GLY A 205 -18.64 -1.83 11.82
C GLY A 205 -17.83 -0.98 10.84
N VAL A 206 -17.00 -1.61 9.99
CA VAL A 206 -16.28 -0.92 8.91
C VAL A 206 -17.26 -0.34 7.90
N ARG A 207 -18.26 -1.10 7.50
CA ARG A 207 -19.34 -0.64 6.58
C ARG A 207 -20.06 0.58 7.15
N ASN A 208 -20.43 0.56 8.43
CA ASN A 208 -21.15 1.64 9.07
C ASN A 208 -20.31 2.94 9.09
N VAL A 209 -19.05 2.87 9.50
CA VAL A 209 -18.11 4.02 9.50
C VAL A 209 -17.89 4.55 8.08
N PHE A 210 -17.79 3.66 7.11
CA PHE A 210 -17.68 4.03 5.70
C PHE A 210 -18.93 4.80 5.23
N ILE A 211 -20.14 4.33 5.52
CA ILE A 211 -21.40 5.01 5.15
C ILE A 211 -21.46 6.41 5.80
N GLN A 212 -21.11 6.55 7.07
CA GLN A 212 -21.01 7.87 7.73
C GLN A 212 -20.02 8.80 7.02
N SER A 213 -18.92 8.26 6.50
CA SER A 213 -17.94 9.07 5.75
C SER A 213 -18.48 9.51 4.39
N VAL A 214 -19.29 8.67 3.74
CA VAL A 214 -20.02 9.02 2.52
C VAL A 214 -21.01 10.16 2.78
N ASP A 215 -21.70 10.16 3.93
CA ASP A 215 -22.61 11.26 4.31
C ASP A 215 -21.84 12.57 4.58
N ARG A 216 -20.64 12.49 5.16
CA ARG A 216 -19.76 13.66 5.29
C ARG A 216 -19.34 14.25 3.94
N LEU A 217 -19.03 13.40 2.94
CA LEU A 217 -18.75 13.87 1.57
C LEU A 217 -19.93 14.62 0.96
N ARG A 218 -21.19 14.15 1.19
CA ARG A 218 -22.42 14.87 0.79
C ARG A 218 -22.55 16.22 1.51
N ALA A 219 -22.30 16.25 2.80
CA ALA A 219 -22.36 17.47 3.61
C ALA A 219 -21.32 18.51 3.17
N LEU A 220 -20.19 18.07 2.64
CA LEU A 220 -19.17 18.93 2.03
C LEU A 220 -19.56 19.48 0.65
N GLY A 221 -20.69 19.05 0.08
CA GLY A 221 -21.22 19.53 -1.20
C GLY A 221 -20.90 18.63 -2.40
N ALA A 222 -20.33 17.45 -2.17
CA ALA A 222 -20.09 16.51 -3.25
C ALA A 222 -21.40 15.91 -3.79
N HIS A 223 -21.45 15.69 -5.10
CA HIS A 223 -22.49 14.88 -5.73
C HIS A 223 -22.09 13.39 -5.60
N VAL A 224 -22.84 12.65 -4.77
CA VAL A 224 -22.44 11.28 -4.39
C VAL A 224 -23.49 10.28 -4.85
N GLU A 225 -23.09 9.35 -5.71
CA GLU A 225 -23.94 8.30 -6.26
C GLU A 225 -23.30 6.90 -6.07
N PRO A 226 -24.11 5.82 -5.96
CA PRO A 226 -23.59 4.47 -6.05
C PRO A 226 -23.09 4.19 -7.48
N VAL A 227 -22.07 3.34 -7.57
CA VAL A 227 -21.52 2.85 -8.84
C VAL A 227 -21.13 1.38 -8.69
N SER A 228 -21.46 0.57 -9.68
CA SER A 228 -21.08 -0.84 -9.78
C SER A 228 -20.00 -1.00 -10.86
N ILE A 229 -18.92 -1.69 -10.50
CA ILE A 229 -17.84 -2.13 -11.41
C ILE A 229 -17.59 -3.62 -11.10
N PRO A 230 -18.39 -4.55 -11.68
CA PRO A 230 -18.31 -5.97 -11.34
C PRO A 230 -16.91 -6.57 -11.50
N LEU A 231 -16.09 -6.07 -12.42
CA LEU A 231 -14.71 -6.50 -12.61
C LEU A 231 -13.79 -6.19 -11.42
N HIS A 232 -14.22 -5.34 -10.48
CA HIS A 232 -13.45 -5.06 -9.25
C HIS A 232 -13.11 -6.34 -8.49
N VAL A 233 -14.07 -7.26 -8.36
CA VAL A 233 -13.89 -8.50 -7.61
C VAL A 233 -12.91 -9.48 -8.24
N GLU A 234 -12.59 -9.32 -9.52
CA GLU A 234 -11.60 -10.13 -10.24
C GLU A 234 -10.15 -9.64 -10.00
N GLY A 235 -10.00 -8.38 -9.63
CA GLY A 235 -8.69 -7.74 -9.44
C GLY A 235 -7.76 -8.50 -8.50
N PRO A 236 -8.18 -8.90 -7.29
CA PRO A 236 -7.36 -9.67 -6.36
C PRO A 236 -6.88 -11.02 -6.92
N SER A 237 -7.69 -11.69 -7.76
CA SER A 237 -7.32 -12.96 -8.40
C SER A 237 -6.23 -12.76 -9.45
N ILE A 238 -6.38 -11.74 -10.31
CA ILE A 238 -5.39 -11.37 -11.32
C ILE A 238 -4.09 -10.96 -10.66
N TRP A 239 -4.15 -10.07 -9.68
CA TRP A 239 -3.01 -9.66 -8.87
C TRP A 239 -2.30 -10.87 -8.22
N THR A 240 -3.04 -11.82 -7.68
CA THR A 240 -2.46 -13.01 -7.06
C THR A 240 -1.62 -13.81 -8.06
N ILE A 241 -2.09 -14.00 -9.30
CA ILE A 241 -1.33 -14.68 -10.35
C ILE A 241 -0.02 -13.93 -10.67
N GLN A 242 -0.12 -12.61 -10.85
CA GLN A 242 1.03 -11.74 -11.14
C GLN A 242 2.05 -11.82 -10.00
N GLN A 243 1.62 -11.56 -8.77
CA GLN A 243 2.50 -11.54 -7.59
C GLN A 243 3.09 -12.91 -7.24
N ARG A 244 2.41 -14.03 -7.51
CA ARG A 244 2.99 -15.35 -7.28
C ARG A 244 4.10 -15.66 -8.29
N ILE A 245 3.87 -15.40 -9.57
CA ILE A 245 4.83 -15.74 -10.63
C ILE A 245 6.02 -14.77 -10.61
N SER A 246 5.78 -13.47 -10.67
CA SER A 246 6.83 -12.45 -10.71
C SER A 246 7.53 -12.31 -9.36
N GLY A 247 6.80 -12.34 -8.25
CA GLY A 247 7.36 -12.28 -6.91
C GLY A 247 8.28 -13.47 -6.60
N ALA A 248 7.93 -14.67 -7.06
CA ALA A 248 8.84 -15.82 -6.95
C ALA A 248 10.15 -15.58 -7.73
N ALA A 249 10.06 -15.07 -8.97
CA ALA A 249 11.24 -14.72 -9.75
C ALA A 249 12.09 -13.65 -9.05
N GLY A 250 11.48 -12.59 -8.52
CA GLY A 250 12.17 -11.55 -7.77
C GLY A 250 12.88 -12.07 -6.52
N ILE A 251 12.21 -12.90 -5.71
CA ILE A 251 12.79 -13.49 -4.49
C ILE A 251 13.98 -14.40 -4.86
N LEU A 252 13.87 -15.15 -5.95
CA LEU A 252 14.91 -16.08 -6.40
C LEU A 252 16.07 -15.40 -7.18
N GLY A 253 15.99 -14.08 -7.44
CA GLY A 253 17.04 -13.35 -8.16
C GLY A 253 16.98 -13.54 -9.68
N HIS A 254 15.79 -13.77 -10.24
CA HIS A 254 15.56 -13.96 -11.68
C HIS A 254 14.84 -12.77 -12.35
N SER A 255 14.95 -11.56 -11.78
CA SER A 255 14.34 -10.37 -12.36
C SER A 255 15.02 -9.99 -13.70
N SER A 256 14.21 -9.68 -14.72
CA SER A 256 14.71 -9.32 -16.05
C SER A 256 13.67 -8.52 -16.85
N GLY A 257 14.04 -8.07 -18.05
CA GLY A 257 13.10 -7.54 -19.05
C GLY A 257 12.77 -6.06 -18.94
N ARG A 258 13.54 -5.28 -18.16
CA ARG A 258 13.29 -3.85 -17.99
C ARG A 258 14.52 -2.99 -18.30
N ARG A 259 14.27 -1.74 -18.69
CA ARG A 259 15.28 -0.68 -18.66
C ARG A 259 15.24 -0.03 -17.28
N GLY A 260 16.34 -0.11 -16.53
CA GLY A 260 16.40 0.42 -15.19
C GLY A 260 17.67 -0.02 -14.46
N LEU A 261 17.87 0.45 -13.25
CA LEU A 261 18.96 0.01 -12.39
C LEU A 261 18.57 -1.29 -11.69
N TYR A 262 19.31 -2.36 -11.95
CA TYR A 262 19.18 -3.62 -11.23
C TYR A 262 20.07 -3.62 -10.00
N LEU A 263 19.57 -4.08 -8.86
CA LEU A 263 20.30 -4.21 -7.61
C LEU A 263 21.14 -5.50 -7.62
N THR A 264 22.10 -5.60 -8.57
CA THR A 264 22.86 -6.83 -8.85
C THR A 264 23.67 -7.33 -7.65
N ASP A 265 24.17 -6.42 -6.81
CA ASP A 265 24.90 -6.82 -5.59
C ASP A 265 23.97 -7.39 -4.54
N PHE A 266 22.74 -6.87 -4.44
CA PHE A 266 21.68 -7.43 -3.61
C PHE A 266 21.25 -8.82 -4.10
N GLU A 267 21.06 -8.99 -5.41
CA GLU A 267 20.75 -10.30 -6.00
C GLU A 267 21.87 -11.29 -5.74
N ARG A 268 23.12 -10.88 -5.91
CA ARG A 268 24.30 -11.71 -5.64
C ARG A 268 24.43 -12.10 -4.16
N ALA A 269 24.09 -11.19 -3.24
CA ALA A 269 24.14 -11.45 -1.81
C ALA A 269 23.15 -12.53 -1.36
N ARG A 270 22.07 -12.78 -2.13
CA ARG A 270 21.07 -13.82 -1.88
C ARG A 270 21.35 -15.16 -2.53
N LEU A 271 22.37 -15.27 -3.37
CA LEU A 271 22.66 -16.48 -4.13
C LEU A 271 23.90 -17.18 -3.58
N PRO A 272 23.99 -18.52 -3.69
CA PRO A 272 22.92 -19.43 -4.13
C PRO A 272 21.88 -19.68 -3.04
N TRP A 273 20.64 -19.97 -3.44
CA TRP A 273 19.63 -20.46 -2.51
C TRP A 273 19.99 -21.86 -2.03
N THR A 274 20.01 -22.03 -0.72
CA THR A 274 20.24 -23.32 -0.06
C THR A 274 19.00 -23.75 0.73
N ALA A 275 18.85 -25.03 1.02
CA ALA A 275 17.75 -25.52 1.83
C ALA A 275 17.68 -24.83 3.23
N PRO A 276 18.80 -24.64 3.95
CA PRO A 276 18.78 -23.87 5.21
C PRO A 276 18.30 -22.44 5.06
N ASN A 277 18.72 -21.71 4.01
CA ASN A 277 18.27 -20.34 3.78
C ASN A 277 16.77 -20.27 3.44
N PHE A 278 16.29 -21.18 2.60
CA PHE A 278 14.87 -21.29 2.27
C PHE A 278 14.02 -21.63 3.49
N GLN A 279 14.52 -22.45 4.39
CA GLN A 279 13.85 -22.83 5.65
C GLN A 279 13.59 -21.61 6.57
N LYS A 280 14.43 -20.59 6.53
CA LYS A 280 14.28 -19.36 7.33
C LYS A 280 13.20 -18.42 6.79
N LEU A 281 12.78 -18.55 5.54
CA LEU A 281 11.69 -17.74 5.00
C LEU A 281 10.41 -17.96 5.80
N PHE A 282 9.66 -16.88 6.02
CA PHE A 282 8.35 -16.98 6.63
C PHE A 282 7.37 -17.76 5.73
N PRO A 283 6.35 -18.46 6.27
CA PRO A 283 5.40 -19.24 5.47
C PRO A 283 4.75 -18.48 4.31
N SER A 284 4.43 -17.19 4.47
CA SER A 284 3.86 -16.37 3.35
C SER A 284 4.83 -16.25 2.18
N THR A 285 6.12 -16.01 2.47
CA THR A 285 7.17 -15.90 1.44
C THR A 285 7.44 -17.25 0.77
N LYS A 286 7.53 -18.34 1.56
CA LYS A 286 7.61 -19.71 1.02
C LYS A 286 6.44 -20.02 0.11
N ASN A 287 5.21 -19.67 0.53
CA ASN A 287 3.99 -19.85 -0.25
C ASN A 287 4.07 -19.12 -1.60
N THR A 288 4.60 -17.90 -1.64
CA THR A 288 4.80 -17.17 -2.89
C THR A 288 5.78 -17.89 -3.81
N VAL A 289 6.94 -18.28 -3.30
CA VAL A 289 7.95 -18.98 -4.11
C VAL A 289 7.42 -20.32 -4.65
N VAL A 290 6.85 -21.17 -3.79
CA VAL A 290 6.37 -22.50 -4.20
C VAL A 290 5.21 -22.38 -5.20
N ASN A 291 4.24 -21.51 -4.93
CA ASN A 291 3.12 -21.30 -5.88
C ASN A 291 3.59 -20.69 -7.19
N GLY A 292 4.49 -19.71 -7.16
CA GLY A 292 5.01 -19.09 -8.39
C GLY A 292 5.72 -20.11 -9.29
N LEU A 293 6.61 -20.92 -8.72
CA LEU A 293 7.28 -22.02 -9.44
C LEU A 293 6.29 -23.03 -9.98
N TYR A 294 5.30 -23.44 -9.19
CA TYR A 294 4.25 -24.37 -9.61
C TYR A 294 3.44 -23.80 -10.78
N LEU A 295 2.93 -22.57 -10.65
CA LEU A 295 2.11 -21.90 -11.66
C LEU A 295 2.89 -21.72 -12.97
N GLN A 296 4.14 -21.28 -12.89
CA GLN A 296 5.00 -21.10 -14.07
C GLN A 296 5.29 -22.42 -14.79
N SER A 297 5.57 -23.49 -14.02
CA SER A 297 5.84 -24.81 -14.57
C SER A 297 4.61 -25.49 -15.15
N ARG A 298 3.46 -25.41 -14.44
CA ARG A 298 2.25 -26.15 -14.80
C ARG A 298 1.39 -25.44 -15.83
N PHE A 299 1.42 -24.11 -15.84
CA PHE A 299 0.58 -23.25 -16.68
C PHE A 299 1.43 -22.22 -17.43
N PRO A 300 2.23 -22.65 -18.43
CA PRO A 300 3.01 -21.72 -19.25
C PRO A 300 2.10 -20.65 -19.88
N GLY A 301 2.51 -19.38 -19.81
CA GLY A 301 1.73 -18.25 -20.34
C GLY A 301 0.64 -17.72 -19.41
N LEU A 302 0.45 -18.30 -18.22
CA LEU A 302 -0.57 -17.83 -17.26
C LEU A 302 -0.37 -16.36 -16.85
N TYR A 303 0.88 -15.94 -16.64
CA TYR A 303 1.18 -14.53 -16.35
C TYR A 303 0.72 -13.61 -17.50
N GLY A 304 1.07 -13.93 -18.73
CA GLY A 304 0.63 -13.17 -19.91
C GLY A 304 -0.89 -13.15 -20.07
N LYS A 305 -1.57 -14.26 -19.74
CA LYS A 305 -3.04 -14.32 -19.72
C LYS A 305 -3.62 -13.40 -18.65
N ALA A 306 -3.06 -13.41 -17.44
CA ALA A 306 -3.48 -12.53 -16.36
C ALA A 306 -3.33 -11.04 -16.76
N MET A 307 -2.19 -10.70 -17.39
CA MET A 307 -1.97 -9.36 -17.93
C MET A 307 -3.02 -8.96 -18.96
N ASN A 308 -3.34 -9.85 -19.90
CA ASN A 308 -4.34 -9.55 -20.95
C ASN A 308 -5.76 -9.41 -20.42
N VAL A 309 -6.17 -10.27 -19.49
CA VAL A 309 -7.48 -10.18 -18.85
C VAL A 309 -7.53 -8.97 -17.92
N GLY A 310 -6.46 -8.72 -17.18
CA GLY A 310 -6.32 -7.58 -16.27
C GLY A 310 -6.54 -6.22 -16.93
N ARG A 311 -6.27 -6.10 -18.24
CA ARG A 311 -6.52 -4.86 -19.01
C ARG A 311 -7.98 -4.43 -19.05
N GLN A 312 -8.93 -5.34 -18.88
CA GLN A 312 -10.35 -4.99 -18.86
C GLN A 312 -10.74 -4.21 -17.60
N ILE A 313 -9.98 -4.35 -16.52
CA ILE A 313 -10.28 -3.65 -15.25
C ILE A 313 -9.99 -2.15 -15.35
N PRO A 314 -8.78 -1.68 -15.77
CA PRO A 314 -8.56 -0.25 -15.96
C PRO A 314 -9.55 0.36 -16.97
N ASP A 315 -9.91 -0.33 -18.06
CA ASP A 315 -10.90 0.19 -19.02
C ASP A 315 -12.27 0.42 -18.36
N ALA A 316 -12.71 -0.48 -17.46
CA ALA A 316 -13.95 -0.31 -16.70
C ALA A 316 -13.87 0.88 -15.73
N TYR A 317 -12.73 1.10 -15.08
CA TYR A 317 -12.52 2.25 -14.20
C TYR A 317 -12.43 3.57 -14.99
N GLU A 318 -11.73 3.61 -16.12
CA GLU A 318 -11.67 4.80 -16.96
C GLU A 318 -13.07 5.21 -17.47
N THR A 319 -13.91 4.23 -17.87
CA THR A 319 -15.31 4.49 -18.21
C THR A 319 -16.10 5.05 -17.00
N CYS A 320 -15.83 4.56 -15.80
CA CYS A 320 -16.42 5.10 -14.57
C CYS A 320 -15.98 6.56 -14.34
N PHE A 321 -14.71 6.87 -14.55
CA PHE A 321 -14.16 8.21 -14.36
C PHE A 321 -14.62 9.25 -15.39
N GLU A 322 -15.28 8.89 -16.48
CA GLU A 322 -16.01 9.84 -17.33
C GLU A 322 -17.19 10.50 -16.56
N ARG A 323 -17.78 9.77 -15.60
CA ARG A 323 -18.91 10.21 -14.80
C ARG A 323 -18.51 10.74 -13.41
N PHE A 324 -17.45 10.22 -12.82
CA PHE A 324 -17.00 10.53 -11.46
C PHE A 324 -15.59 11.11 -11.45
N ASP A 325 -15.33 12.02 -10.53
CA ASP A 325 -14.00 12.57 -10.31
C ASP A 325 -13.15 11.66 -9.42
N VAL A 326 -13.80 10.96 -8.47
CA VAL A 326 -13.19 9.93 -7.62
C VAL A 326 -14.20 8.82 -7.33
N VAL A 327 -13.66 7.65 -6.97
CA VAL A 327 -14.44 6.52 -6.45
C VAL A 327 -13.98 6.24 -5.02
N VAL A 328 -14.93 5.91 -4.12
CA VAL A 328 -14.65 5.64 -2.72
C VAL A 328 -15.16 4.27 -2.26
N MET A 329 -14.41 3.64 -1.34
CA MET A 329 -14.73 2.36 -0.71
C MET A 329 -13.96 2.24 0.62
N PRO A 330 -14.26 1.26 1.52
CA PRO A 330 -13.37 0.95 2.62
C PRO A 330 -11.98 0.55 2.10
N THR A 331 -10.89 1.01 2.74
CA THR A 331 -9.54 0.58 2.34
C THR A 331 -9.34 -0.90 2.59
N THR A 332 -9.68 -1.35 3.79
CA THR A 332 -9.63 -2.76 4.20
C THR A 332 -11.01 -3.25 4.59
N PRO A 333 -11.35 -4.52 4.35
CA PRO A 333 -12.70 -5.03 4.65
C PRO A 333 -12.97 -5.18 6.15
N PHE A 334 -11.94 -5.22 6.96
CA PHE A 334 -12.02 -5.32 8.44
C PHE A 334 -10.90 -4.50 9.09
N VAL A 335 -11.08 -4.18 10.37
CA VAL A 335 -10.07 -3.53 11.19
C VAL A 335 -8.91 -4.48 11.50
N ALA A 336 -7.85 -4.00 12.12
CA ALA A 336 -6.67 -4.80 12.43
C ALA A 336 -7.05 -6.13 13.12
N PRO A 337 -6.65 -7.28 12.56
CA PRO A 337 -6.78 -8.57 13.23
C PRO A 337 -5.69 -8.73 14.30
N ARG A 338 -5.86 -9.69 15.20
CA ARG A 338 -4.75 -10.13 16.07
C ARG A 338 -3.61 -10.73 15.24
N HIS A 339 -2.41 -10.67 15.80
CA HIS A 339 -1.29 -11.41 15.24
C HIS A 339 -1.62 -12.90 15.18
N GLY A 340 -1.18 -13.56 14.09
CA GLY A 340 -1.35 -15.00 13.93
C GLY A 340 -0.45 -15.80 14.86
N SER A 341 -0.86 -17.02 15.15
CA SER A 341 0.03 -18.00 15.77
C SER A 341 1.06 -18.53 14.76
N LYS A 342 2.24 -18.90 15.25
CA LYS A 342 3.27 -19.60 14.46
C LYS A 342 3.14 -21.13 14.50
N ASP A 343 2.05 -21.65 15.07
CA ASP A 343 1.88 -23.09 15.31
C ASP A 343 1.62 -23.90 14.02
N SER A 344 1.06 -23.25 13.00
CA SER A 344 0.86 -23.86 11.69
C SER A 344 1.01 -22.87 10.55
N VAL A 345 1.22 -23.37 9.34
CA VAL A 345 1.27 -22.54 8.12
C VAL A 345 -0.04 -21.76 7.92
N LEU A 346 -1.19 -22.39 8.18
CA LEU A 346 -2.49 -21.75 8.04
C LEU A 346 -2.66 -20.58 9.02
N GLU A 347 -2.32 -20.77 10.26
CA GLU A 347 -2.39 -19.70 11.27
C GLU A 347 -1.42 -18.54 10.98
N CYS A 348 -0.26 -18.83 10.39
CA CYS A 348 0.65 -17.81 9.91
C CYS A 348 0.07 -16.95 8.76
N LEU A 349 -0.78 -17.53 7.90
CA LEU A 349 -1.35 -16.85 6.73
C LEU A 349 -2.69 -16.16 7.02
N LYS A 350 -3.46 -16.68 7.95
CA LYS A 350 -4.83 -16.28 8.27
C LYS A 350 -5.04 -14.77 8.47
N PRO A 351 -4.17 -14.02 9.20
CA PRO A 351 -4.35 -12.58 9.39
C PRO A 351 -4.29 -11.74 8.12
N SER A 352 -3.71 -12.26 7.04
CA SER A 352 -3.58 -11.56 5.76
C SER A 352 -4.66 -11.91 4.74
N ILE A 353 -5.46 -12.98 5.01
CA ILE A 353 -6.45 -13.45 4.04
C ILE A 353 -7.57 -12.43 3.90
N GLY A 354 -7.85 -12.02 2.65
CA GLY A 354 -8.89 -11.05 2.32
C GLY A 354 -8.51 -9.57 2.56
N MET A 355 -7.39 -9.28 3.22
CA MET A 355 -6.99 -7.92 3.59
C MET A 355 -6.84 -6.99 2.37
N THR A 356 -6.42 -7.51 1.22
CA THR A 356 -6.15 -6.73 0.01
C THR A 356 -7.33 -6.66 -0.96
N LEU A 357 -8.52 -7.04 -0.53
CA LEU A 357 -9.72 -7.14 -1.38
C LEU A 357 -9.98 -5.86 -2.20
N ASN A 358 -9.88 -4.70 -1.55
CA ASN A 358 -10.12 -3.40 -2.17
C ASN A 358 -8.83 -2.68 -2.60
N THR A 359 -7.64 -3.18 -2.27
CA THR A 359 -6.39 -2.48 -2.55
C THR A 359 -5.64 -3.05 -3.74
N ALA A 360 -5.58 -4.37 -3.89
CA ALA A 360 -4.77 -5.05 -4.91
C ALA A 360 -5.17 -4.68 -6.34
N VAL A 361 -6.45 -4.47 -6.59
CA VAL A 361 -6.97 -4.07 -7.90
C VAL A 361 -6.32 -2.78 -8.41
N PHE A 362 -6.00 -1.82 -7.53
CA PHE A 362 -5.37 -0.55 -7.92
C PHE A 362 -3.85 -0.65 -8.12
N ASN A 363 -3.25 -1.76 -7.81
CA ASN A 363 -1.90 -2.08 -8.28
C ASN A 363 -1.96 -2.63 -9.71
N VAL A 364 -2.92 -3.51 -10.02
CA VAL A 364 -3.16 -4.02 -11.38
C VAL A 364 -3.52 -2.91 -12.36
N THR A 365 -4.35 -1.94 -11.93
CA THR A 365 -4.82 -0.85 -12.80
C THR A 365 -3.90 0.37 -12.83
N GLY A 366 -3.04 0.53 -11.82
CA GLY A 366 -2.15 1.68 -11.71
C GLY A 366 -2.78 2.99 -11.21
N HIS A 367 -4.09 3.03 -10.94
CA HIS A 367 -4.80 4.24 -10.50
C HIS A 367 -4.28 4.75 -9.14
N PRO A 368 -4.19 6.09 -8.94
CA PRO A 368 -3.82 6.67 -7.64
C PRO A 368 -4.88 6.34 -6.60
N ALA A 369 -4.44 5.91 -5.42
CA ALA A 369 -5.32 5.51 -4.34
C ALA A 369 -4.76 5.94 -2.97
N LEU A 370 -5.59 6.60 -2.17
CA LEU A 370 -5.23 7.10 -0.85
C LEU A 370 -6.11 6.44 0.22
N SER A 371 -5.51 5.98 1.30
CA SER A 371 -6.22 5.58 2.52
C SER A 371 -6.23 6.73 3.51
N LEU A 372 -7.43 7.13 3.97
CA LEU A 372 -7.66 8.18 4.97
C LEU A 372 -8.34 7.57 6.20
N PRO A 373 -7.86 7.79 7.42
CA PRO A 373 -8.56 7.35 8.62
C PRO A 373 -9.84 8.17 8.80
N VAL A 374 -10.98 7.48 9.06
CA VAL A 374 -12.29 8.13 9.09
C VAL A 374 -13.13 7.78 10.32
N GLY A 375 -12.64 6.94 11.20
CA GLY A 375 -13.33 6.59 12.44
C GLY A 375 -12.81 5.27 13.02
N TRP A 376 -13.60 4.71 13.93
CA TRP A 376 -13.26 3.51 14.70
C TRP A 376 -14.30 2.42 14.50
N SER A 377 -13.87 1.18 14.60
CA SER A 377 -14.76 0.01 14.69
C SER A 377 -14.22 -0.97 15.72
N ALA A 378 -15.13 -1.69 16.38
CA ALA A 378 -14.75 -2.73 17.31
C ALA A 378 -14.01 -3.87 16.60
N ALA A 379 -12.99 -4.41 17.27
CA ALA A 379 -12.31 -5.62 16.80
C ALA A 379 -13.29 -6.79 16.66
N VAL A 380 -12.96 -7.75 15.79
CA VAL A 380 -13.83 -8.90 15.54
C VAL A 380 -13.96 -9.79 16.78
N ASP A 381 -12.84 -10.00 17.45
CA ASP A 381 -12.67 -10.92 18.59
C ASP A 381 -12.89 -10.27 19.97
N ASP A 382 -12.76 -8.94 20.06
CA ASP A 382 -12.95 -8.20 21.33
C ASP A 382 -13.66 -6.86 21.07
N LYS A 383 -14.91 -6.77 21.46
CA LYS A 383 -15.73 -5.57 21.22
C LYS A 383 -15.35 -4.36 22.07
N ALA A 384 -14.55 -4.54 23.12
CA ALA A 384 -14.02 -3.44 23.92
C ALA A 384 -12.80 -2.76 23.25
N VAL A 385 -12.16 -3.42 22.27
CA VAL A 385 -11.03 -2.89 21.54
C VAL A 385 -11.53 -2.17 20.29
N LEU A 386 -11.29 -0.87 20.21
CA LEU A 386 -11.61 -0.03 19.06
C LEU A 386 -10.36 0.21 18.23
N LEU A 387 -10.47 0.00 16.91
CA LEU A 387 -9.38 0.08 15.94
C LEU A 387 -9.77 0.98 14.76
N PRO A 388 -8.79 1.67 14.13
CA PRO A 388 -9.05 2.59 13.04
C PRO A 388 -9.71 1.93 11.82
N VAL A 389 -10.52 2.72 11.12
CA VAL A 389 -11.13 2.40 9.82
C VAL A 389 -10.61 3.37 8.78
N GLY A 390 -10.10 2.87 7.67
CA GLY A 390 -9.66 3.66 6.52
C GLY A 390 -10.69 3.71 5.42
N LEU A 391 -10.94 4.92 4.88
CA LEU A 391 -11.65 5.14 3.62
C LEU A 391 -10.61 5.25 2.51
N GLN A 392 -10.82 4.51 1.42
CA GLN A 392 -9.99 4.61 0.22
C GLN A 392 -10.63 5.57 -0.78
N VAL A 393 -9.85 6.56 -1.25
CA VAL A 393 -10.21 7.48 -2.32
C VAL A 393 -9.34 7.15 -3.53
N VAL A 394 -9.98 6.89 -4.66
CA VAL A 394 -9.32 6.48 -5.92
C VAL A 394 -9.68 7.49 -7.02
N GLY A 395 -8.71 7.91 -7.82
CA GLY A 395 -8.90 8.80 -8.96
C GLY A 395 -8.52 8.15 -10.28
N ALA A 396 -8.87 8.80 -11.39
CA ALA A 396 -8.37 8.43 -12.70
C ALA A 396 -6.83 8.52 -12.76
N LEU A 397 -6.22 7.84 -13.74
CA LEU A 397 -4.77 7.91 -13.95
C LEU A 397 -4.31 9.36 -14.07
N TRP A 398 -3.22 9.71 -13.39
CA TRP A 398 -2.63 11.05 -13.36
C TRP A 398 -3.50 12.15 -12.71
N GLN A 399 -4.59 11.75 -12.01
CA GLN A 399 -5.43 12.67 -11.23
C GLN A 399 -5.08 12.63 -9.73
N ASP A 400 -3.82 12.41 -9.39
CA ASP A 400 -3.29 12.36 -8.03
C ASP A 400 -3.69 13.59 -7.20
N LYS A 401 -3.65 14.79 -7.81
CA LYS A 401 -4.12 16.03 -7.17
C LYS A 401 -5.59 15.97 -6.75
N LYS A 402 -6.45 15.41 -7.58
CA LYS A 402 -7.88 15.29 -7.30
C LYS A 402 -8.12 14.39 -6.08
N VAL A 403 -7.42 13.27 -6.01
CA VAL A 403 -7.46 12.34 -4.86
C VAL A 403 -7.07 13.07 -3.58
N LEU A 404 -5.95 13.78 -3.59
CA LEU A 404 -5.45 14.55 -2.45
C LEU A 404 -6.42 15.67 -2.04
N GLN A 405 -7.01 16.41 -2.99
CA GLN A 405 -7.98 17.48 -2.72
C GLN A 405 -9.25 16.96 -2.03
N VAL A 406 -9.80 15.83 -2.50
CA VAL A 406 -10.98 15.20 -1.88
C VAL A 406 -10.64 14.70 -0.48
N ALA A 407 -9.51 14.02 -0.32
CA ALA A 407 -9.04 13.53 0.97
C ALA A 407 -8.81 14.69 1.96
N LYS A 408 -8.20 15.81 1.51
CA LYS A 408 -7.95 16.99 2.34
C LYS A 408 -9.24 17.66 2.81
N ALA A 409 -10.20 17.82 1.92
CA ALA A 409 -11.49 18.41 2.28
C ALA A 409 -12.21 17.56 3.34
N LEU A 410 -12.19 16.23 3.19
CA LEU A 410 -12.78 15.31 4.18
C LEU A 410 -12.00 15.33 5.49
N GLU A 411 -10.66 15.25 5.47
CA GLU A 411 -9.80 15.35 6.66
C GLU A 411 -10.08 16.62 7.46
N SER A 412 -10.20 17.75 6.78
CA SER A 412 -10.39 19.06 7.42
C SER A 412 -11.80 19.26 7.99
N SER A 413 -12.76 18.41 7.67
CA SER A 413 -14.16 18.56 8.08
C SER A 413 -14.45 18.01 9.47
N PHE A 414 -13.57 17.18 10.04
CA PHE A 414 -13.75 16.58 11.37
C PHE A 414 -12.43 16.00 11.89
N VAL A 415 -12.39 15.75 13.20
CA VAL A 415 -11.28 15.05 13.86
C VAL A 415 -11.70 13.60 14.04
N TRP A 416 -11.14 12.70 13.22
CA TRP A 416 -11.57 11.29 13.21
C TRP A 416 -11.31 10.57 14.55
N GLN A 417 -10.30 11.01 15.32
CA GLN A 417 -9.99 10.47 16.65
C GLN A 417 -11.16 10.66 17.62
N ASP A 418 -11.87 11.79 17.53
CA ASP A 418 -12.96 12.14 18.43
C ASP A 418 -14.20 11.26 18.21
N THR A 419 -14.33 10.63 17.03
CA THR A 419 -15.44 9.70 16.75
C THR A 419 -15.37 8.40 17.58
N LYS A 420 -14.29 8.21 18.35
CA LYS A 420 -14.16 7.09 19.30
C LYS A 420 -15.19 7.17 20.42
N ALA A 421 -15.60 8.38 20.82
CA ALA A 421 -16.60 8.59 21.87
C ALA A 421 -18.01 8.07 21.48
N ASP A 422 -18.33 8.03 20.19
CA ASP A 422 -19.63 7.57 19.69
C ASP A 422 -19.88 6.06 19.90
N TRP A 423 -18.85 5.29 20.29
CA TRP A 423 -18.90 3.84 20.54
C TRP A 423 -19.03 3.47 22.03
N SER A 424 -19.12 4.46 22.92
CA SER A 424 -19.22 4.24 24.38
C SER A 424 -20.65 3.95 24.87
N LEU A 425 -21.59 3.59 23.98
CA LEU A 425 -22.99 3.26 24.30
C LEU A 425 -23.29 1.78 24.22
#